data_df1131049f16431a4d47176c831998d6
#
_entry.id   df1131049f16431a4d47176c831998d6
#
_cell.length_a   1.000
_cell.length_b   1.000
_cell.length_c   1.000
_cell.angle_alpha   90.00
_cell.angle_beta   90.00
_cell.angle_gamma   90.00
#
_symmetry.space_group_name_H-M   'P 1'
#
loop_
_entity.id
_entity.type
_entity.pdbx_description
1 polymer ?
#
loop_
_entity_poly.entity_id
_entity_poly.type
_entity_poly.pdbx_seq_one_letter_code
_entity_poly.pdbx_strand_id
1 'polypeptide(L)'
;MTIDPLPISLLSVSSISKTYDGSADVTLTADKLTFFSKTAKATNIKLPDTALTFSDAQFTSKQEDGSYLPSPEVGNGKALSFTMTLTSNNYVFEGKSEGTTKVSDVFATDDVNRFTITKAAAPTVQPVELTVINGLAKTYLVNLPALPTLGDNCKYGSIKYEACNFDLIGEGGYANSTAMITSNDEFQLTVPAVESQAEGSVGTVGVKITTDNYQDMLLTVEVIAKNKIVPVLDGEITATPITYGDTLSDSSITGKMKDPNTGDEVNGTFTWTDGTIKPDANDRYEAEWTFTPDSEEYATVTDTATVEVAPKSIEGAVITLESADLE
;
A
#
# COMPACT_ATOMS: atom_id res chain seq x y z
N MET A 1 -25.59 -72.26 0.80
CA MET A 1 -25.70 -71.33 -0.32
C MET A 1 -24.60 -70.30 -0.07
N THR A 2 -23.55 -70.30 -0.92
CA THR A 2 -22.47 -69.34 -0.84
C THR A 2 -22.93 -68.10 -1.63
N ILE A 3 -22.96 -66.96 -1.00
CA ILE A 3 -23.25 -65.71 -1.68
C ILE A 3 -21.90 -65.10 -2.06
N ASP A 4 -21.63 -65.04 -3.37
CA ASP A 4 -20.39 -64.44 -3.84
C ASP A 4 -20.41 -62.91 -3.70
N PRO A 5 -19.28 -62.28 -3.35
CA PRO A 5 -19.19 -60.82 -3.25
C PRO A 5 -19.52 -60.13 -4.60
N LEU A 6 -20.19 -58.98 -4.53
CA LEU A 6 -20.52 -58.19 -5.74
C LEU A 6 -19.27 -57.49 -6.30
N PRO A 7 -18.86 -57.76 -7.55
CA PRO A 7 -17.74 -57.03 -8.18
C PRO A 7 -18.19 -55.60 -8.54
N ILE A 8 -17.38 -54.63 -8.11
CA ILE A 8 -17.66 -53.20 -8.32
C ILE A 8 -16.47 -52.45 -8.94
N SER A 9 -16.76 -51.50 -9.77
CA SER A 9 -15.79 -50.51 -10.33
C SER A 9 -16.31 -49.10 -10.06
N LEU A 10 -15.39 -48.17 -9.84
CA LEU A 10 -15.74 -46.74 -9.67
C LEU A 10 -16.31 -46.19 -10.99
N LEU A 11 -17.48 -45.62 -10.96
CA LEU A 11 -18.14 -44.98 -12.09
C LEU A 11 -17.93 -43.49 -12.09
N SER A 12 -18.19 -42.85 -10.94
CA SER A 12 -18.07 -41.39 -10.80
C SER A 12 -17.86 -40.96 -9.35
N VAL A 13 -17.28 -39.78 -9.19
CA VAL A 13 -17.18 -39.06 -7.93
C VAL A 13 -18.00 -37.77 -8.03
N SER A 14 -18.83 -37.46 -7.05
CA SER A 14 -19.60 -36.23 -7.00
C SER A 14 -18.69 -35.01 -6.83
N SER A 15 -19.22 -33.82 -7.12
CA SER A 15 -18.49 -32.56 -6.92
C SER A 15 -18.02 -32.38 -5.49
N ILE A 16 -16.77 -31.94 -5.33
CA ILE A 16 -16.15 -31.64 -4.04
C ILE A 16 -15.48 -30.28 -4.17
N SER A 17 -15.79 -29.40 -3.24
CA SER A 17 -15.17 -28.09 -3.11
C SER A 17 -14.68 -27.88 -1.69
N LYS A 18 -13.53 -27.23 -1.54
CA LYS A 18 -13.04 -26.75 -0.24
C LYS A 18 -12.55 -25.30 -0.38
N THR A 19 -12.51 -24.61 0.75
CA THR A 19 -11.83 -23.32 0.85
C THR A 19 -10.33 -23.54 1.05
N TYR A 20 -9.51 -22.68 0.47
CA TYR A 20 -8.06 -22.73 0.62
C TYR A 20 -7.64 -22.70 2.11
N ASP A 21 -6.77 -23.63 2.48
CA ASP A 21 -6.22 -23.80 3.82
C ASP A 21 -4.73 -24.20 3.81
N GLY A 22 -4.07 -24.03 2.64
CA GLY A 22 -2.66 -24.42 2.46
C GLY A 22 -2.42 -25.90 2.27
N SER A 23 -3.47 -26.75 2.29
CA SER A 23 -3.38 -28.20 2.11
C SER A 23 -4.14 -28.66 0.85
N ALA A 24 -3.63 -29.69 0.22
CA ALA A 24 -4.35 -30.43 -0.82
C ALA A 24 -5.35 -31.45 -0.26
N ASP A 25 -5.28 -31.75 1.03
CA ASP A 25 -6.07 -32.81 1.66
C ASP A 25 -7.57 -32.51 1.60
N VAL A 26 -8.36 -33.54 1.40
CA VAL A 26 -9.81 -33.46 1.32
C VAL A 26 -10.45 -34.65 2.02
N THR A 27 -11.57 -34.41 2.69
CA THR A 27 -12.36 -35.48 3.27
C THR A 27 -13.24 -36.12 2.20
N LEU A 28 -13.11 -37.43 2.00
CA LEU A 28 -13.90 -38.20 1.08
C LEU A 28 -14.79 -39.18 1.86
N THR A 29 -16.05 -39.27 1.45
CA THR A 29 -17.06 -40.18 2.05
C THR A 29 -17.70 -41.04 0.98
N ALA A 30 -18.23 -42.21 1.35
CA ALA A 30 -18.74 -43.18 0.38
C ALA A 30 -19.95 -42.68 -0.40
N ASP A 31 -20.77 -41.78 0.15
CA ASP A 31 -21.91 -41.14 -0.55
C ASP A 31 -21.51 -40.32 -1.76
N LYS A 32 -20.25 -39.83 -1.78
CA LYS A 32 -19.70 -39.09 -2.92
C LYS A 32 -19.37 -39.96 -4.11
N LEU A 33 -19.22 -41.27 -3.92
CA LEU A 33 -18.84 -42.22 -4.97
C LEU A 33 -20.06 -42.95 -5.51
N THR A 34 -19.97 -43.26 -6.80
CA THR A 34 -20.95 -44.12 -7.49
C THR A 34 -20.18 -45.21 -8.22
N PHE A 35 -20.65 -46.44 -8.05
CA PHE A 35 -20.02 -47.61 -8.63
C PHE A 35 -20.95 -48.29 -9.65
N PHE A 36 -20.37 -49.14 -10.47
CA PHE A 36 -21.11 -50.01 -11.36
C PHE A 36 -20.58 -51.46 -11.23
N SER A 37 -21.36 -52.41 -11.68
CA SER A 37 -20.96 -53.80 -11.77
C SER A 37 -21.33 -54.33 -13.15
N LYS A 38 -20.35 -54.81 -13.89
CA LYS A 38 -20.59 -55.48 -15.18
C LYS A 38 -21.28 -56.81 -15.01
N THR A 39 -20.87 -57.58 -14.00
CA THR A 39 -21.42 -58.90 -13.71
C THR A 39 -22.90 -58.84 -13.33
N ALA A 40 -23.29 -57.93 -12.47
CA ALA A 40 -24.67 -57.72 -12.07
C ALA A 40 -25.46 -56.84 -13.07
N LYS A 41 -24.81 -56.29 -14.10
CA LYS A 41 -25.41 -55.31 -15.04
C LYS A 41 -26.09 -54.15 -14.34
N ALA A 42 -25.53 -53.74 -13.18
CA ALA A 42 -26.04 -52.69 -12.34
C ALA A 42 -25.18 -51.44 -12.44
N THR A 43 -25.81 -50.27 -12.50
CA THR A 43 -25.18 -48.93 -12.50
C THR A 43 -25.72 -48.15 -11.28
N ASN A 44 -25.02 -47.08 -10.93
CA ASN A 44 -25.45 -46.23 -9.80
C ASN A 44 -25.46 -46.95 -8.44
N ILE A 45 -24.54 -47.89 -8.20
CA ILE A 45 -24.40 -48.56 -6.93
C ILE A 45 -23.80 -47.58 -5.92
N LYS A 46 -24.50 -47.41 -4.79
CA LYS A 46 -24.01 -46.67 -3.62
C LYS A 46 -23.63 -47.64 -2.55
N LEU A 47 -22.47 -47.45 -1.97
CA LEU A 47 -22.01 -48.25 -0.82
C LEU A 47 -22.32 -47.53 0.51
N PRO A 48 -22.66 -48.28 1.57
CA PRO A 48 -22.77 -47.68 2.92
C PRO A 48 -21.38 -47.27 3.39
N ASP A 49 -21.30 -46.26 4.26
CA ASP A 49 -20.05 -45.76 4.83
C ASP A 49 -19.29 -46.89 5.61
N THR A 50 -20.00 -47.88 6.12
CA THR A 50 -19.42 -49.04 6.81
C THR A 50 -18.74 -50.05 5.88
N ALA A 51 -18.90 -49.92 4.55
CA ALA A 51 -18.33 -50.85 3.58
C ALA A 51 -17.04 -50.33 2.91
N LEU A 52 -16.70 -49.08 3.12
CA LEU A 52 -15.59 -48.45 2.42
C LEU A 52 -14.94 -47.38 3.30
N THR A 53 -13.62 -47.36 3.36
CA THR A 53 -12.82 -46.30 3.98
C THR A 53 -11.86 -45.67 2.99
N PHE A 54 -11.42 -44.47 3.27
CA PHE A 54 -10.52 -43.70 2.42
C PHE A 54 -9.28 -43.29 3.18
N SER A 55 -8.14 -43.27 2.48
CA SER A 55 -6.90 -42.63 2.93
C SER A 55 -6.27 -41.85 1.81
N ASP A 56 -5.39 -40.89 2.15
CA ASP A 56 -4.59 -40.12 1.23
C ASP A 56 -5.42 -39.38 0.18
N ALA A 57 -6.64 -38.95 0.54
CA ALA A 57 -7.51 -38.21 -0.36
C ALA A 57 -7.02 -36.77 -0.51
N GLN A 58 -6.61 -36.39 -1.75
CA GLN A 58 -6.01 -35.08 -2.03
C GLN A 58 -6.47 -34.55 -3.39
N PHE A 59 -6.63 -33.25 -3.49
CA PHE A 59 -6.69 -32.59 -4.78
C PHE A 59 -5.32 -32.61 -5.44
N THR A 60 -5.30 -32.91 -6.73
CA THR A 60 -4.08 -32.99 -7.53
C THR A 60 -4.24 -32.19 -8.83
N SER A 61 -3.11 -31.79 -9.41
CA SER A 61 -3.05 -31.19 -10.73
C SER A 61 -2.20 -32.05 -11.65
N LYS A 62 -2.66 -32.21 -12.90
CA LYS A 62 -1.93 -32.92 -13.93
C LYS A 62 -0.68 -32.12 -14.32
N GLN A 63 0.44 -32.81 -14.38
CA GLN A 63 1.73 -32.29 -14.83
C GLN A 63 1.91 -32.47 -16.33
N GLU A 64 2.92 -31.83 -16.91
CA GLU A 64 3.25 -31.97 -18.35
C GLU A 64 3.63 -33.39 -18.74
N ASP A 65 4.26 -34.16 -17.85
CA ASP A 65 4.60 -35.53 -18.02
C ASP A 65 3.41 -36.51 -17.88
N GLY A 66 2.22 -35.96 -17.59
CA GLY A 66 0.98 -36.71 -17.37
C GLY A 66 0.78 -37.24 -15.96
N SER A 67 1.74 -37.08 -15.07
CA SER A 67 1.59 -37.41 -13.63
C SER A 67 0.64 -36.48 -12.92
N TYR A 68 0.22 -36.85 -11.71
CA TYR A 68 -0.63 -36.03 -10.85
C TYR A 68 0.07 -35.77 -9.52
N LEU A 69 0.26 -34.51 -9.16
CA LEU A 69 0.86 -34.09 -7.90
C LEU A 69 -0.14 -33.34 -7.01
N PRO A 70 -0.01 -33.44 -5.67
CA PRO A 70 -0.82 -32.67 -4.74
C PRO A 70 -0.79 -31.18 -5.09
N SER A 71 -1.97 -30.54 -5.11
CA SER A 71 -2.13 -29.16 -5.53
C SER A 71 -3.02 -28.41 -4.55
N PRO A 72 -2.43 -27.75 -3.54
CA PRO A 72 -3.17 -27.00 -2.53
C PRO A 72 -3.71 -25.65 -3.03
N GLU A 73 -3.18 -25.12 -4.13
CA GLU A 73 -3.51 -23.78 -4.64
C GLU A 73 -4.96 -23.66 -5.09
N VAL A 74 -5.53 -22.46 -4.97
CA VAL A 74 -6.87 -22.14 -5.48
C VAL A 74 -6.97 -22.45 -6.97
N GLY A 75 -8.09 -22.99 -7.39
CA GLY A 75 -8.34 -23.28 -8.81
C GLY A 75 -9.43 -24.31 -9.02
N ASN A 76 -9.87 -24.35 -10.26
CA ASN A 76 -10.84 -25.31 -10.79
C ASN A 76 -10.12 -26.40 -11.59
N GLY A 77 -10.87 -27.45 -11.98
CA GLY A 77 -10.35 -28.48 -12.88
C GLY A 77 -9.30 -29.38 -12.25
N LYS A 78 -9.28 -29.50 -10.93
CA LYS A 78 -8.40 -30.43 -10.24
C LYS A 78 -8.84 -31.88 -10.46
N ALA A 79 -7.93 -32.83 -10.28
CA ALA A 79 -8.23 -34.23 -10.14
C ALA A 79 -8.23 -34.60 -8.64
N LEU A 80 -8.76 -35.77 -8.32
CA LEU A 80 -8.82 -36.31 -6.98
C LEU A 80 -8.03 -37.61 -6.90
N SER A 81 -6.97 -37.67 -6.12
CA SER A 81 -6.27 -38.91 -5.81
C SER A 81 -6.73 -39.43 -4.45
N PHE A 82 -6.88 -40.71 -4.31
CA PHE A 82 -7.27 -41.34 -3.04
C PHE A 82 -7.00 -42.83 -3.06
N THR A 83 -6.98 -43.41 -1.87
CA THR A 83 -6.93 -44.84 -1.70
C THR A 83 -8.24 -45.30 -1.08
N MET A 84 -8.91 -46.28 -1.71
CA MET A 84 -10.12 -46.94 -1.23
C MET A 84 -9.77 -48.25 -0.56
N THR A 85 -10.37 -48.54 0.60
CA THR A 85 -10.26 -49.85 1.29
C THR A 85 -11.64 -50.38 1.55
N LEU A 86 -11.96 -51.57 0.98
CA LEU A 86 -13.18 -52.32 1.32
C LEU A 86 -13.07 -52.88 2.72
N THR A 87 -14.07 -52.58 3.54
CA THR A 87 -14.23 -53.08 4.91
C THR A 87 -15.34 -54.13 5.02
N SER A 88 -16.07 -54.36 3.91
CA SER A 88 -17.16 -55.36 3.84
C SER A 88 -16.80 -56.47 2.87
N ASN A 89 -17.03 -57.70 3.28
CA ASN A 89 -16.85 -58.88 2.42
C ASN A 89 -17.94 -59.04 1.35
N ASN A 90 -18.94 -58.16 1.33
CA ASN A 90 -20.02 -58.20 0.36
C ASN A 90 -19.62 -57.65 -1.02
N TYR A 91 -18.44 -57.06 -1.14
CA TYR A 91 -17.95 -56.41 -2.32
C TYR A 91 -16.51 -56.80 -2.66
N VAL A 92 -16.16 -56.81 -3.92
CA VAL A 92 -14.79 -56.95 -4.43
C VAL A 92 -14.52 -55.95 -5.53
N PHE A 93 -13.29 -55.49 -5.69
CA PHE A 93 -12.94 -54.59 -6.83
C PHE A 93 -12.85 -55.40 -8.12
N GLU A 94 -13.62 -55.01 -9.12
CA GLU A 94 -13.66 -55.70 -10.43
C GLU A 94 -12.29 -55.63 -11.13
N GLY A 95 -11.85 -56.76 -11.70
CA GLY A 95 -10.59 -56.85 -12.42
C GLY A 95 -9.33 -56.81 -11.54
N LYS A 96 -9.46 -56.89 -10.22
CA LYS A 96 -8.34 -57.03 -9.29
C LYS A 96 -8.19 -58.52 -8.85
N SER A 97 -6.99 -58.89 -8.35
CA SER A 97 -6.75 -60.20 -7.81
C SER A 97 -7.68 -60.50 -6.62
N GLU A 98 -8.04 -61.78 -6.48
CA GLU A 98 -8.84 -62.23 -5.32
C GLU A 98 -8.17 -61.81 -4.01
N GLY A 99 -8.96 -61.27 -3.08
CA GLY A 99 -8.48 -60.78 -1.80
C GLY A 99 -7.93 -59.32 -1.84
N THR A 100 -7.97 -58.65 -2.97
CA THR A 100 -7.59 -57.23 -3.07
C THR A 100 -8.67 -56.35 -2.38
N THR A 101 -8.35 -55.83 -1.23
CA THR A 101 -9.25 -54.93 -0.46
C THR A 101 -8.87 -53.47 -0.60
N LYS A 102 -7.70 -53.13 -1.15
CA LYS A 102 -7.17 -51.75 -1.23
C LYS A 102 -6.82 -51.40 -2.67
N VAL A 103 -7.30 -50.25 -3.12
CA VAL A 103 -7.03 -49.70 -4.45
C VAL A 103 -6.78 -48.22 -4.37
N SER A 104 -5.65 -47.73 -4.93
CA SER A 104 -5.38 -46.34 -5.12
C SER A 104 -5.76 -45.95 -6.55
N ASP A 105 -6.38 -44.75 -6.69
CA ASP A 105 -6.85 -44.25 -7.98
C ASP A 105 -6.72 -42.74 -8.06
N VAL A 106 -6.69 -42.22 -9.30
CA VAL A 106 -6.79 -40.80 -9.60
C VAL A 106 -8.01 -40.58 -10.47
N PHE A 107 -9.00 -39.90 -9.94
CA PHE A 107 -10.20 -39.55 -10.67
C PHE A 107 -10.05 -38.15 -11.30
N ALA A 108 -9.83 -38.10 -12.60
CA ALA A 108 -9.82 -36.89 -13.39
C ALA A 108 -11.15 -36.75 -14.14
N THR A 109 -11.54 -35.53 -14.48
CA THR A 109 -12.79 -35.23 -15.18
C THR A 109 -12.61 -33.97 -16.05
N ASP A 110 -13.34 -33.94 -17.18
CA ASP A 110 -13.41 -32.76 -18.04
C ASP A 110 -14.34 -31.65 -17.47
N ASP A 111 -15.11 -31.97 -16.44
CA ASP A 111 -15.92 -30.97 -15.72
C ASP A 111 -15.03 -30.17 -14.77
N VAL A 112 -14.62 -29.01 -15.23
CA VAL A 112 -13.70 -28.10 -14.50
C VAL A 112 -14.25 -27.61 -13.16
N ASN A 113 -15.55 -27.69 -12.92
CA ASN A 113 -16.19 -27.27 -11.68
C ASN A 113 -16.37 -28.40 -10.68
N ARG A 114 -16.01 -29.62 -11.03
CA ARG A 114 -16.25 -30.78 -10.17
C ARG A 114 -15.37 -30.83 -8.92
N PHE A 115 -14.08 -30.49 -9.08
CA PHE A 115 -13.13 -30.49 -7.98
C PHE A 115 -12.44 -29.11 -7.93
N THR A 116 -12.73 -28.36 -6.86
CA THR A 116 -12.33 -26.97 -6.77
C THR A 116 -11.78 -26.61 -5.40
N ILE A 117 -10.79 -25.75 -5.37
CA ILE A 117 -10.37 -25.02 -4.17
C ILE A 117 -10.73 -23.54 -4.39
N THR A 118 -11.55 -22.99 -3.54
CA THR A 118 -11.98 -21.59 -3.59
C THR A 118 -11.10 -20.72 -2.71
N LYS A 119 -11.04 -19.42 -3.01
CA LYS A 119 -10.28 -18.46 -2.22
C LYS A 119 -10.74 -18.45 -0.76
N ALA A 120 -9.79 -18.37 0.16
CA ALA A 120 -10.05 -18.15 1.58
C ALA A 120 -10.53 -16.70 1.82
N ALA A 121 -11.15 -16.48 2.99
CA ALA A 121 -11.52 -15.14 3.42
C ALA A 121 -10.28 -14.23 3.52
N ALA A 122 -10.43 -12.99 3.10
CA ALA A 122 -9.36 -12.00 3.18
C ALA A 122 -8.96 -11.72 4.63
N PRO A 123 -7.66 -11.75 4.96
CA PRO A 123 -7.20 -11.23 6.25
C PRO A 123 -7.41 -9.70 6.31
N THR A 124 -7.57 -9.18 7.52
CA THR A 124 -7.71 -7.74 7.74
C THR A 124 -6.36 -7.06 7.60
N VAL A 125 -6.25 -6.05 6.72
CA VAL A 125 -5.10 -5.15 6.62
C VAL A 125 -5.37 -3.88 7.42
N GLN A 126 -4.32 -3.33 8.06
CA GLN A 126 -4.45 -2.11 8.86
C GLN A 126 -4.31 -0.89 7.95
N PRO A 127 -5.09 0.17 8.20
CA PRO A 127 -4.95 1.43 7.47
C PRO A 127 -3.58 2.06 7.72
N VAL A 128 -3.16 2.93 6.80
CA VAL A 128 -1.96 3.77 6.94
C VAL A 128 -2.35 5.24 6.82
N GLU A 129 -1.60 6.11 7.49
CA GLU A 129 -1.76 7.56 7.40
C GLU A 129 -0.70 8.14 6.47
N LEU A 130 -1.10 9.09 5.63
CA LEU A 130 -0.22 9.90 4.81
C LEU A 130 -0.44 11.36 5.15
N THR A 131 0.57 12.02 5.71
CA THR A 131 0.53 13.46 5.93
C THR A 131 0.91 14.22 4.67
N VAL A 132 0.10 15.19 4.28
CA VAL A 132 0.32 16.14 3.18
C VAL A 132 0.37 17.56 3.73
N ILE A 133 1.10 18.46 3.07
CA ILE A 133 1.28 19.84 3.51
C ILE A 133 0.41 20.77 2.66
N ASN A 134 -0.45 21.56 3.33
CA ASN A 134 -1.25 22.60 2.68
C ASN A 134 -0.35 23.63 1.97
N GLY A 135 -0.78 24.08 0.81
CA GLY A 135 -0.01 25.04 -0.01
C GLY A 135 1.17 24.43 -0.77
N LEU A 136 1.37 23.12 -0.68
CA LEU A 136 2.50 22.43 -1.34
C LEU A 136 2.01 21.42 -2.38
N ALA A 137 2.26 21.70 -3.67
CA ALA A 137 2.07 20.72 -4.74
C ALA A 137 3.23 19.72 -4.70
N LYS A 138 2.96 18.47 -4.31
CA LYS A 138 4.01 17.47 -4.10
C LYS A 138 3.53 16.06 -4.39
N THR A 139 4.46 15.20 -4.78
CA THR A 139 4.28 13.76 -4.87
C THR A 139 4.83 13.10 -3.61
N TYR A 140 3.97 12.37 -2.92
CA TYR A 140 4.30 11.61 -1.71
C TYR A 140 4.39 10.14 -2.06
N LEU A 141 5.38 9.45 -1.48
CA LEU A 141 5.57 8.02 -1.60
C LEU A 141 5.38 7.38 -0.22
N VAL A 142 4.62 6.29 -0.18
CA VAL A 142 4.37 5.52 1.04
C VAL A 142 4.66 4.05 0.76
N ASN A 143 5.53 3.46 1.54
CA ASN A 143 5.73 2.03 1.51
C ASN A 143 4.47 1.34 2.03
N LEU A 144 3.94 0.40 1.24
CA LEU A 144 2.80 -0.39 1.68
C LEU A 144 3.19 -1.29 2.87
N PRO A 145 2.33 -1.44 3.87
CA PRO A 145 2.63 -2.29 5.02
C PRO A 145 2.73 -3.76 4.58
N ALA A 146 3.52 -4.54 5.30
CA ALA A 146 3.57 -5.97 5.12
C ALA A 146 2.18 -6.57 5.34
N LEU A 147 1.80 -7.53 4.48
CA LEU A 147 0.55 -8.25 4.65
C LEU A 147 0.57 -9.09 5.94
N PRO A 148 -0.59 -9.36 6.54
CA PRO A 148 -0.70 -10.18 7.74
C PRO A 148 -0.04 -11.55 7.59
N THR A 149 0.57 -12.04 8.66
CA THR A 149 1.14 -13.40 8.68
C THR A 149 0.02 -14.43 8.56
N LEU A 150 0.21 -15.39 7.69
CA LEU A 150 -0.73 -16.49 7.46
C LEU A 150 -0.42 -17.69 8.36
N GLY A 151 -1.38 -18.60 8.46
CA GLY A 151 -1.18 -19.90 9.12
C GLY A 151 -0.16 -20.79 8.38
N ASP A 152 0.22 -21.89 9.03
CA ASP A 152 1.19 -22.85 8.49
C ASP A 152 0.77 -23.35 7.10
N ASN A 153 1.76 -23.43 6.19
CA ASN A 153 1.61 -23.85 4.81
C ASN A 153 0.74 -22.92 3.93
N CYS A 154 0.13 -21.88 4.48
CA CYS A 154 -0.64 -20.91 3.71
C CYS A 154 0.26 -19.86 3.05
N LYS A 155 -0.11 -19.45 1.83
CA LYS A 155 0.59 -18.44 1.03
C LYS A 155 -0.42 -17.56 0.32
N TYR A 156 -0.09 -16.29 0.12
CA TYR A 156 -0.91 -15.40 -0.71
C TYR A 156 -0.89 -15.81 -2.19
N GLY A 157 0.21 -16.41 -2.66
CA GLY A 157 0.48 -16.57 -4.06
C GLY A 157 1.01 -15.26 -4.67
N SER A 158 0.69 -14.99 -5.93
CA SER A 158 1.01 -13.71 -6.56
C SER A 158 0.21 -12.58 -5.89
N ILE A 159 0.85 -11.44 -5.66
CA ILE A 159 0.23 -10.27 -5.06
C ILE A 159 0.23 -9.15 -6.09
N LYS A 160 -0.90 -8.44 -6.21
CA LYS A 160 -1.04 -7.25 -7.06
C LYS A 160 -1.71 -6.14 -6.27
N TYR A 161 -1.21 -4.94 -6.41
CA TYR A 161 -1.75 -3.72 -5.81
C TYR A 161 -2.33 -2.80 -6.88
N GLU A 162 -3.43 -2.16 -6.58
CA GLU A 162 -4.10 -1.19 -7.46
C GLU A 162 -4.70 -0.07 -6.63
N ALA A 163 -4.39 1.19 -6.96
CA ALA A 163 -5.00 2.33 -6.31
C ALA A 163 -6.47 2.47 -6.77
N CYS A 164 -7.38 2.66 -5.83
CA CYS A 164 -8.81 2.72 -6.09
C CYS A 164 -9.55 3.58 -5.03
N ASN A 165 -10.86 3.73 -5.17
CA ASN A 165 -11.73 4.38 -4.16
C ASN A 165 -11.18 5.71 -3.66
N PHE A 166 -11.06 6.68 -4.57
CA PHE A 166 -10.67 8.05 -4.23
C PHE A 166 -11.85 8.77 -3.57
N ASP A 167 -11.71 9.07 -2.29
CA ASP A 167 -12.68 9.82 -1.50
C ASP A 167 -11.94 10.96 -0.75
N LEU A 168 -11.39 11.88 -1.54
CA LEU A 168 -10.70 13.08 -1.04
C LEU A 168 -11.60 14.29 -1.20
N ILE A 169 -11.65 15.16 -0.19
CA ILE A 169 -12.56 16.29 -0.11
C ILE A 169 -12.14 17.50 -0.96
N GLY A 170 -13.13 18.30 -1.37
CA GLY A 170 -13.02 19.65 -1.92
C GLY A 170 -12.98 19.70 -3.45
N GLU A 171 -13.97 20.40 -4.06
CA GLU A 171 -13.87 20.82 -5.47
C GLU A 171 -12.69 21.78 -5.63
N GLY A 172 -11.73 21.41 -6.50
CA GLY A 172 -10.50 22.20 -6.72
C GLY A 172 -9.43 22.04 -5.64
N GLY A 173 -9.69 21.21 -4.60
CA GLY A 173 -8.75 20.91 -3.54
C GLY A 173 -8.08 19.54 -3.74
N TYR A 174 -7.94 18.78 -2.65
CA TYR A 174 -7.34 17.44 -2.66
C TYR A 174 -8.07 16.43 -3.55
N ALA A 175 -9.35 16.67 -3.89
CA ALA A 175 -10.10 15.85 -4.86
C ALA A 175 -9.44 15.79 -6.26
N ASN A 176 -8.56 16.73 -6.60
CA ASN A 176 -7.79 16.72 -7.85
C ASN A 176 -6.47 15.94 -7.75
N SER A 177 -6.22 15.28 -6.64
CA SER A 177 -5.05 14.41 -6.47
C SER A 177 -5.14 13.19 -7.38
N THR A 178 -3.98 12.64 -7.70
CA THR A 178 -3.88 11.38 -8.45
C THR A 178 -3.05 10.38 -7.65
N ALA A 179 -3.47 9.12 -7.65
CA ALA A 179 -2.71 8.07 -7.01
C ALA A 179 -2.43 6.91 -7.97
N MET A 180 -1.31 6.24 -7.74
CA MET A 180 -0.91 5.04 -8.47
C MET A 180 -0.04 4.14 -7.59
N ILE A 181 0.16 2.91 -8.04
CA ILE A 181 1.18 2.03 -7.49
C ILE A 181 2.39 2.07 -8.42
N THR A 182 3.56 2.28 -7.84
CA THR A 182 4.83 2.30 -8.59
C THR A 182 5.26 0.88 -8.99
N SER A 183 6.27 0.77 -9.84
CA SER A 183 6.87 -0.53 -10.21
C SER A 183 7.55 -1.25 -9.04
N ASN A 184 7.76 -0.57 -7.92
CA ASN A 184 8.34 -1.12 -6.69
C ASN A 184 7.27 -1.43 -5.62
N ASP A 185 5.99 -1.50 -6.02
CA ASP A 185 4.84 -1.72 -5.13
C ASP A 185 4.70 -0.66 -4.02
N GLU A 186 5.14 0.60 -4.27
CA GLU A 186 4.94 1.73 -3.38
C GLU A 186 3.66 2.48 -3.78
N PHE A 187 2.90 2.94 -2.79
CA PHE A 187 1.78 3.84 -3.04
C PHE A 187 2.32 5.27 -3.27
N GLN A 188 1.93 5.86 -4.39
CA GLN A 188 2.25 7.22 -4.77
C GLN A 188 0.98 8.06 -4.81
N LEU A 189 0.98 9.21 -4.10
CA LEU A 189 -0.07 10.23 -4.17
C LEU A 189 0.53 11.56 -4.62
N THR A 190 0.03 12.12 -5.71
CA THR A 190 0.37 13.47 -6.18
C THR A 190 -0.76 14.41 -5.82
N VAL A 191 -0.48 15.41 -5.01
CA VAL A 191 -1.44 16.42 -4.56
C VAL A 191 -1.17 17.78 -5.16
N PRO A 192 -2.20 18.59 -5.48
CA PRO A 192 -2.05 20.00 -5.86
C PRO A 192 -1.72 20.86 -4.62
N ALA A 193 -1.28 22.11 -4.84
CA ALA A 193 -1.22 23.09 -3.78
C ALA A 193 -2.66 23.49 -3.35
N VAL A 194 -3.00 23.29 -2.08
CA VAL A 194 -4.32 23.61 -1.53
C VAL A 194 -4.13 24.57 -0.35
N GLU A 195 -4.26 25.88 -0.63
CA GLU A 195 -3.91 26.94 0.32
C GLU A 195 -4.89 27.09 1.50
N SER A 196 -6.15 26.78 1.31
CA SER A 196 -7.22 27.13 2.27
C SER A 196 -7.85 25.91 2.95
N GLN A 197 -7.15 24.79 3.05
CA GLN A 197 -7.64 23.59 3.69
C GLN A 197 -7.36 23.64 5.21
N ALA A 198 -8.37 23.31 6.02
CA ALA A 198 -8.16 23.10 7.46
C ALA A 198 -7.29 21.85 7.70
N GLU A 199 -6.53 21.86 8.79
CA GLU A 199 -5.77 20.69 9.24
C GLU A 199 -6.71 19.54 9.63
N GLY A 200 -6.26 18.32 9.40
CA GLY A 200 -6.97 17.09 9.72
C GLY A 200 -7.18 16.18 8.52
N SER A 201 -8.05 15.21 8.68
CA SER A 201 -8.36 14.25 7.61
C SER A 201 -9.03 14.95 6.43
N VAL A 202 -8.47 14.75 5.24
CA VAL A 202 -9.02 15.24 3.98
C VAL A 202 -9.60 14.11 3.12
N GLY A 203 -9.73 12.92 3.70
CA GLY A 203 -10.34 11.76 3.09
C GLY A 203 -9.41 10.58 2.95
N THR A 204 -9.78 9.65 2.08
CA THR A 204 -9.07 8.38 1.93
C THR A 204 -8.82 8.02 0.48
N VAL A 205 -7.78 7.22 0.26
CA VAL A 205 -7.54 6.50 -0.99
C VAL A 205 -7.43 5.02 -0.67
N GLY A 206 -8.14 4.18 -1.42
CA GLY A 206 -8.05 2.74 -1.29
C GLY A 206 -6.90 2.16 -2.10
N VAL A 207 -6.30 1.10 -1.58
CA VAL A 207 -5.42 0.21 -2.35
C VAL A 207 -6.02 -1.19 -2.32
N LYS A 208 -6.52 -1.61 -3.47
CA LYS A 208 -7.00 -2.97 -3.68
C LYS A 208 -5.82 -3.91 -3.78
N ILE A 209 -5.84 -4.99 -2.98
CA ILE A 209 -4.82 -6.02 -2.96
C ILE A 209 -5.46 -7.32 -3.42
N THR A 210 -5.03 -7.80 -4.57
CA THR A 210 -5.52 -9.07 -5.17
C THR A 210 -4.45 -10.14 -5.00
N THR A 211 -4.86 -11.33 -4.57
CA THR A 211 -3.98 -12.47 -4.37
C THR A 211 -4.53 -13.73 -5.05
N ASP A 212 -3.71 -14.76 -5.24
CA ASP A 212 -4.17 -16.00 -5.84
C ASP A 212 -5.10 -16.78 -4.90
N ASN A 213 -4.78 -16.84 -3.60
CA ASN A 213 -5.39 -17.78 -2.66
C ASN A 213 -6.38 -17.16 -1.67
N TYR A 214 -6.45 -15.85 -1.58
CA TYR A 214 -7.37 -15.13 -0.69
C TYR A 214 -8.26 -14.17 -1.47
N GLN A 215 -9.45 -13.90 -0.94
CA GLN A 215 -10.32 -12.85 -1.46
C GLN A 215 -9.60 -11.50 -1.43
N ASP A 216 -10.04 -10.58 -2.29
CA ASP A 216 -9.44 -9.26 -2.41
C ASP A 216 -9.51 -8.52 -1.06
N MET A 217 -8.41 -7.84 -0.70
CA MET A 217 -8.29 -6.99 0.47
C MET A 217 -8.35 -5.52 0.04
N LEU A 218 -8.80 -4.65 0.93
CA LEU A 218 -8.77 -3.21 0.76
C LEU A 218 -7.92 -2.61 1.88
N LEU A 219 -6.78 -2.03 1.53
CA LEU A 219 -5.99 -1.17 2.40
C LEU A 219 -6.49 0.26 2.23
N THR A 220 -6.75 0.95 3.33
CA THR A 220 -7.13 2.36 3.33
C THR A 220 -5.92 3.22 3.65
N VAL A 221 -5.63 4.20 2.80
CA VAL A 221 -4.67 5.27 3.05
C VAL A 221 -5.47 6.50 3.47
N GLU A 222 -5.39 6.88 4.73
CA GLU A 222 -5.99 8.11 5.25
C GLU A 222 -5.05 9.28 4.98
N VAL A 223 -5.54 10.33 4.33
CA VAL A 223 -4.76 11.52 3.98
C VAL A 223 -5.04 12.61 4.99
N ILE A 224 -4.00 13.06 5.70
CA ILE A 224 -4.06 14.06 6.75
C ILE A 224 -3.36 15.34 6.28
N ALA A 225 -4.11 16.42 6.12
CA ALA A 225 -3.55 17.73 5.79
C ALA A 225 -2.99 18.42 7.04
N LYS A 226 -1.81 19.02 6.92
CA LYS A 226 -1.19 19.91 7.92
C LYS A 226 -0.74 21.20 7.25
N ASN A 227 -0.75 22.28 8.02
CA ASN A 227 -0.17 23.54 7.56
C ASN A 227 1.37 23.49 7.64
N LYS A 228 2.04 24.37 6.87
CA LYS A 228 3.47 24.59 7.03
C LYS A 228 3.75 25.07 8.45
N ILE A 229 4.84 24.60 9.02
CA ILE A 229 5.31 25.06 10.33
C ILE A 229 5.87 26.48 10.16
N VAL A 230 5.44 27.42 10.99
CA VAL A 230 6.00 28.77 11.01
C VAL A 230 7.19 28.78 11.98
N PRO A 231 8.44 28.87 11.49
CA PRO A 231 9.61 28.90 12.34
C PRO A 231 9.64 30.21 13.17
N VAL A 232 10.25 30.13 14.34
CA VAL A 232 10.39 31.26 15.24
C VAL A 232 11.85 31.69 15.37
N LEU A 233 12.10 32.96 15.62
CA LEU A 233 13.44 33.51 15.79
C LEU A 233 14.10 32.89 17.03
N ASP A 234 15.36 32.46 16.90
CA ASP A 234 16.19 31.98 18.01
C ASP A 234 17.35 32.95 18.27
N GLY A 235 17.09 33.87 19.18
CA GLY A 235 18.02 34.98 19.51
C GLY A 235 17.65 36.28 18.81
N GLU A 236 18.65 37.01 18.36
CA GLU A 236 18.51 38.32 17.73
C GLU A 236 18.94 38.32 16.27
N ILE A 237 18.34 39.18 15.48
CA ILE A 237 18.79 39.49 14.12
C ILE A 237 19.93 40.51 14.20
N THR A 238 20.97 40.31 13.44
CA THR A 238 22.07 41.28 13.28
C THR A 238 22.18 41.69 11.82
N ALA A 239 22.38 43.01 11.62
CA ALA A 239 22.60 43.62 10.32
C ALA A 239 23.93 44.38 10.30
N THR A 240 24.65 44.32 9.20
CA THR A 240 25.86 45.17 9.03
C THR A 240 25.47 46.60 8.68
N PRO A 241 26.15 47.61 9.30
CA PRO A 241 25.86 49.00 8.99
C PRO A 241 26.19 49.35 7.55
N ILE A 242 25.47 50.36 6.99
CA ILE A 242 25.68 50.93 5.66
C ILE A 242 25.87 52.42 5.75
N THR A 243 26.24 53.08 4.63
CA THR A 243 26.44 54.50 4.52
C THR A 243 25.32 55.14 3.69
N TYR A 244 24.94 56.35 4.02
CA TYR A 244 23.97 57.11 3.22
C TYR A 244 24.29 57.09 1.69
N GLY A 245 23.31 56.64 0.92
CA GLY A 245 23.42 56.43 -0.51
C GLY A 245 23.64 54.96 -0.95
N ASP A 246 24.00 54.09 -0.01
CA ASP A 246 24.00 52.63 -0.22
C ASP A 246 22.57 52.12 -0.21
N THR A 247 22.38 50.88 -0.67
CA THR A 247 21.09 50.17 -0.64
C THR A 247 21.04 49.19 0.52
N LEU A 248 19.86 48.71 0.92
CA LEU A 248 19.75 47.65 1.92
C LEU A 248 20.45 46.35 1.50
N SER A 249 20.58 46.08 0.19
CA SER A 249 21.35 44.90 -0.29
C SER A 249 22.85 45.00 -0.04
N ASP A 250 23.37 46.16 0.31
CA ASP A 250 24.76 46.35 0.73
C ASP A 250 24.97 45.97 2.23
N SER A 251 23.88 45.82 2.99
CA SER A 251 23.88 45.31 4.36
C SER A 251 23.62 43.81 4.40
N SER A 252 24.51 43.05 5.02
CA SER A 252 24.30 41.64 5.32
C SER A 252 23.38 41.51 6.54
N ILE A 253 22.40 40.65 6.46
CA ILE A 253 21.52 40.29 7.57
C ILE A 253 21.71 38.83 7.96
N THR A 254 21.80 38.55 9.28
CA THR A 254 22.01 37.22 9.83
C THR A 254 21.16 36.98 11.07
N GLY A 255 20.76 35.75 11.30
CA GLY A 255 19.97 35.31 12.45
C GLY A 255 19.89 33.78 12.49
N LYS A 256 19.13 33.28 13.43
CA LYS A 256 18.81 31.85 13.53
C LYS A 256 17.32 31.67 13.72
N MET A 257 16.79 30.64 13.05
CA MET A 257 15.38 30.23 13.23
C MET A 257 15.33 28.83 13.80
N LYS A 258 14.26 28.54 14.56
CA LYS A 258 14.01 27.20 15.11
C LYS A 258 12.57 26.78 14.93
N ASP A 259 12.36 25.48 14.92
CA ASP A 259 11.03 24.87 14.96
C ASP A 259 10.42 25.11 16.36
N PRO A 260 9.22 25.73 16.44
CA PRO A 260 8.57 26.00 17.74
C PRO A 260 8.14 24.73 18.48
N ASN A 261 8.02 23.58 17.80
CA ASN A 261 7.55 22.34 18.39
C ASN A 261 8.70 21.47 18.93
N THR A 262 9.82 21.40 18.20
CA THR A 262 10.97 20.55 18.55
C THR A 262 12.13 21.32 19.16
N GLY A 263 12.26 22.61 18.85
CA GLY A 263 13.39 23.46 19.22
C GLY A 263 14.62 23.30 18.32
N ASP A 264 14.53 22.46 17.28
CA ASP A 264 15.60 22.24 16.33
C ASP A 264 15.86 23.47 15.45
N GLU A 265 17.10 23.69 15.04
CA GLU A 265 17.46 24.78 14.12
C GLU A 265 16.84 24.55 12.73
N VAL A 266 16.19 25.58 12.19
CA VAL A 266 15.65 25.58 10.82
C VAL A 266 16.61 26.33 9.91
N ASN A 267 17.21 25.59 8.97
CA ASN A 267 18.11 26.15 7.98
C ASN A 267 17.34 26.95 6.91
N GLY A 268 17.96 28.01 6.44
CA GLY A 268 17.39 28.90 5.41
C GLY A 268 18.21 30.15 5.22
N THR A 269 17.67 31.08 4.43
CA THR A 269 18.36 32.31 4.04
C THR A 269 17.59 33.53 4.51
N PHE A 270 18.28 34.46 5.16
CA PHE A 270 17.78 35.78 5.50
C PHE A 270 18.13 36.76 4.36
N THR A 271 17.14 37.55 3.94
CA THR A 271 17.30 38.61 2.94
C THR A 271 16.49 39.83 3.37
N TRP A 272 16.88 41.04 2.95
CA TRP A 272 15.99 42.18 3.03
C TRP A 272 14.84 41.99 2.05
N THR A 273 13.59 42.22 2.48
CA THR A 273 12.40 42.05 1.64
C THR A 273 12.44 42.91 0.39
N ASP A 274 12.90 44.16 0.54
CA ASP A 274 13.25 45.04 -0.57
C ASP A 274 14.68 45.58 -0.38
N GLY A 275 15.65 44.86 -0.96
CA GLY A 275 17.05 45.26 -0.93
C GLY A 275 17.40 46.54 -1.73
N THR A 276 16.48 47.07 -2.52
CA THR A 276 16.74 48.25 -3.38
C THR A 276 16.55 49.60 -2.67
N ILE A 277 15.94 49.55 -1.46
CA ILE A 277 15.71 50.74 -0.66
C ILE A 277 17.04 51.40 -0.31
N LYS A 278 17.07 52.76 -0.44
CA LYS A 278 18.17 53.62 -0.04
C LYS A 278 17.71 54.49 1.15
N PRO A 279 17.98 54.03 2.39
CA PRO A 279 17.52 54.75 3.55
C PRO A 279 18.29 56.06 3.81
N ASP A 280 17.64 57.01 4.43
CA ASP A 280 18.31 58.19 4.96
C ASP A 280 19.23 57.82 6.14
N ALA A 281 20.25 58.66 6.39
CA ALA A 281 21.12 58.47 7.56
C ALA A 281 20.36 58.43 8.86
N ASN A 282 20.46 57.31 9.57
CA ASN A 282 19.73 57.03 10.80
C ASN A 282 20.43 55.93 11.59
N ASP A 283 20.63 56.13 12.88
CA ASP A 283 21.25 55.14 13.75
C ASP A 283 20.37 53.87 13.94
N ARG A 284 19.05 53.94 13.66
CA ARG A 284 18.09 52.88 13.85
C ARG A 284 17.03 52.88 12.73
N TYR A 285 17.45 52.66 11.50
CA TYR A 285 16.50 52.48 10.42
C TYR A 285 15.85 51.09 10.49
N GLU A 286 14.53 51.03 10.58
CA GLU A 286 13.77 49.75 10.61
C GLU A 286 13.52 49.29 9.15
N ALA A 287 13.99 48.11 8.84
CA ALA A 287 13.81 47.49 7.51
C ALA A 287 13.19 46.08 7.67
N GLU A 288 12.32 45.75 6.73
CA GLU A 288 11.70 44.42 6.67
C GLU A 288 12.67 43.40 6.08
N TRP A 289 12.75 42.24 6.74
CA TRP A 289 13.50 41.08 6.27
C TRP A 289 12.60 39.89 6.02
N THR A 290 13.05 38.98 5.18
CA THR A 290 12.41 37.72 4.84
C THR A 290 13.37 36.58 5.14
N PHE A 291 12.91 35.57 5.89
CA PHE A 291 13.56 34.29 6.04
C PHE A 291 12.89 33.28 5.12
N THR A 292 13.65 32.66 4.21
CA THR A 292 13.20 31.59 3.32
C THR A 292 13.84 30.28 3.80
N PRO A 293 13.04 29.36 4.39
CA PRO A 293 13.53 28.04 4.81
C PRO A 293 14.00 27.20 3.64
N ASP A 294 15.01 26.34 3.86
CA ASP A 294 15.47 25.35 2.86
C ASP A 294 14.47 24.20 2.69
N SER A 295 13.72 23.85 3.75
CA SER A 295 12.70 22.80 3.73
C SER A 295 11.32 23.38 3.42
N GLU A 296 10.62 22.77 2.47
CA GLU A 296 9.27 23.14 2.06
C GLU A 296 8.20 22.92 3.14
N GLU A 297 8.53 22.22 4.22
CA GLU A 297 7.64 21.98 5.37
C GLU A 297 7.46 23.23 6.25
N TYR A 298 8.36 24.20 6.12
CA TYR A 298 8.30 25.47 6.83
C TYR A 298 7.75 26.59 5.97
N ALA A 299 7.07 27.53 6.64
CA ALA A 299 6.61 28.75 6.01
C ALA A 299 7.73 29.79 5.98
N THR A 300 7.71 30.64 4.96
CA THR A 300 8.50 31.88 4.92
C THR A 300 8.04 32.82 6.05
N VAL A 301 8.98 33.48 6.70
CA VAL A 301 8.73 34.43 7.79
C VAL A 301 9.24 35.81 7.38
N THR A 302 8.45 36.84 7.64
CA THR A 302 8.84 38.24 7.48
C THR A 302 8.71 38.96 8.80
N ASP A 303 9.67 39.85 9.15
CA ASP A 303 9.65 40.70 10.32
C ASP A 303 10.61 41.90 10.08
N THR A 304 10.79 42.75 11.04
CA THR A 304 11.65 43.93 10.92
C THR A 304 12.93 43.81 11.75
N ALA A 305 13.99 44.44 11.29
CA ALA A 305 15.25 44.59 12.02
C ALA A 305 15.82 45.99 11.79
N THR A 306 16.64 46.44 12.76
CA THR A 306 17.31 47.73 12.64
C THR A 306 18.64 47.64 11.90
N VAL A 307 18.84 48.63 11.02
CA VAL A 307 20.12 48.85 10.30
C VAL A 307 20.63 50.22 10.66
N GLU A 308 21.90 50.31 11.01
CA GLU A 308 22.60 51.60 11.18
C GLU A 308 22.97 52.15 9.80
N VAL A 309 22.57 53.38 9.50
CA VAL A 309 22.89 54.08 8.26
C VAL A 309 23.75 55.32 8.58
N ALA A 310 25.06 55.16 8.47
CA ALA A 310 26.01 56.22 8.76
C ALA A 310 25.88 57.40 7.77
N PRO A 311 26.04 58.63 8.23
CA PRO A 311 26.14 59.78 7.33
C PRO A 311 27.30 59.64 6.36
N LYS A 312 27.10 60.01 5.11
CA LYS A 312 28.20 60.09 4.12
C LYS A 312 29.12 61.27 4.43
N SER A 313 30.40 60.99 4.55
CA SER A 313 31.39 62.03 4.70
C SER A 313 31.39 62.98 3.49
N ILE A 314 31.36 64.25 3.72
CA ILE A 314 31.56 65.31 2.72
C ILE A 314 32.97 65.88 2.74
N GLU A 315 33.92 65.15 3.37
CA GLU A 315 35.34 65.56 3.41
C GLU A 315 35.90 65.73 2.00
N GLY A 316 36.41 66.94 1.71
CA GLY A 316 36.90 67.33 0.37
C GLY A 316 35.82 68.04 -0.51
N ALA A 317 34.59 68.23 -0.05
CA ALA A 317 33.61 69.03 -0.75
C ALA A 317 34.02 70.51 -0.76
N VAL A 318 34.11 71.11 -1.93
CA VAL A 318 34.37 72.55 -2.08
C VAL A 318 33.04 73.28 -2.16
N ILE A 319 32.76 74.14 -1.16
CA ILE A 319 31.62 75.04 -1.22
C ILE A 319 32.00 76.23 -2.02
N THR A 320 31.47 76.42 -3.26
CA THR A 320 31.60 77.58 -4.02
C THR A 320 30.40 78.48 -3.71
N LEU A 321 30.68 79.63 -3.07
CA LEU A 321 29.68 80.69 -2.89
C LEU A 321 29.63 81.55 -4.17
N GLU A 322 28.56 81.51 -4.90
CA GLU A 322 28.29 82.51 -5.90
C GLU A 322 27.85 83.78 -5.16
N SER A 323 28.64 84.89 -5.46
CA SER A 323 28.24 86.22 -4.94
C SER A 323 27.02 86.68 -5.75
N ALA A 324 25.87 86.76 -5.08
CA ALA A 324 24.77 87.53 -5.67
C ALA A 324 25.21 89.01 -5.76
N ASP A 325 25.21 89.50 -6.94
CA ASP A 325 25.37 90.95 -7.17
C ASP A 325 24.19 91.64 -6.51
N LEU A 326 24.47 92.36 -5.38
CA LEU A 326 23.57 93.26 -4.75
C LEU A 326 23.64 94.58 -5.55
N GLU A 327 22.65 94.81 -6.43
CA GLU A 327 22.34 96.19 -6.90
C GLU A 327 21.57 97.01 -5.84
#